data_4842dc5ae45925d6ce69f2682f4530ee
#
_entry.id   4842dc5ae45925d6ce69f2682f4530ee
#
_cell.length_a   1.000
_cell.length_b   1.000
_cell.length_c   1.000
_cell.angle_alpha   90.00
_cell.angle_beta   90.00
_cell.angle_gamma   90.00
#
_symmetry.space_group_name_H-M   'P 1'
#
loop_
_entity.id
_entity.type
_entity.pdbx_description
1 polymer ?
#
loop_
_entity_poly.entity_id
_entity_poly.type
_entity_poly.pdbx_seq_one_letter_code
_entity_poly.pdbx_strand_id
1 'polypeptide(L)'
;MLDNDISTASALHHLSVPEAAFATGADAHALDRRRFLQLVGIGLGAGLVAGPGSSLLDTAFGNGDTSRAAGPIGAGDGILIVLGMFGGNDGLNTVVPINDSEYYAQHGSLAIPAGQTLPINRNTGLHPELTVLKEFWDNDQLAIVEGIGYPDPDLSHFNSMAKWMAGQTTGIPTSGWLGRWLDGYLSGSKDLFAAAEVGHSLPLHMLGESSWATAIPASRPSFGARSEERYQRQYQMVRNLSASSTDFWNRQIGQAFVDQLEVASEIAPAIPEELPSVDLVARLEVQARLINANLGFRVPSAGWGDFDSHAGQPDQHPLRMQELNGAIRRFYEVLDPAWTTRVTFMTFSEFGRTSQSNDGAGTDHGTTAPHFVFGSNAQGGLYGERPTLAGLGRWGRMAHHVDFRDYYGSVIDGWLGGGSSEVLNRSIEDLGLFASAPGGTAPNGPIPDEPTGPPGVSVVAGSNGYRPAVRLSVES
;
A
#
# COMPACT_ATOMS: atom_id res chain seq x y z
N MET A 1 23.07 -37.38 6.43
CA MET A 1 22.07 -37.60 7.50
C MET A 1 22.33 -36.54 8.53
N LEU A 2 21.56 -35.47 8.46
CA LEU A 2 21.21 -34.55 9.54
C LEU A 2 20.42 -33.42 8.86
N ASP A 3 19.22 -33.47 9.05
CA ASP A 3 18.02 -32.70 9.08
C ASP A 3 18.12 -31.19 8.79
N ASN A 4 17.52 -30.83 7.66
CA ASN A 4 17.04 -29.50 7.33
C ASN A 4 15.59 -29.37 7.81
N ASP A 5 15.39 -28.90 9.02
CA ASP A 5 14.09 -28.50 9.54
C ASP A 5 14.22 -27.27 10.44
N ILE A 6 14.63 -26.13 9.84
CA ILE A 6 14.53 -24.82 10.50
C ILE A 6 14.14 -23.78 9.42
N SER A 7 12.87 -23.71 9.05
CA SER A 7 12.38 -22.56 8.28
C SER A 7 10.91 -22.20 8.44
N THR A 8 10.10 -23.05 9.06
CA THR A 8 8.66 -22.77 9.25
C THR A 8 8.28 -22.31 10.64
N ALA A 9 9.14 -22.51 11.64
CA ALA A 9 8.85 -22.08 13.02
C ALA A 9 9.17 -20.62 13.30
N SER A 10 10.06 -19.98 12.52
CA SER A 10 10.48 -18.59 12.77
C SER A 10 9.44 -17.57 12.31
N ALA A 11 8.66 -17.88 11.27
CA ALA A 11 7.63 -16.94 10.76
C ALA A 11 6.39 -16.84 11.66
N LEU A 12 6.14 -17.84 12.52
CA LEU A 12 4.98 -17.85 13.43
C LEU A 12 5.29 -17.21 14.81
N HIS A 13 6.55 -17.02 15.15
CA HIS A 13 6.94 -16.45 16.45
C HIS A 13 6.74 -14.93 16.53
N HIS A 14 6.56 -14.23 15.42
CA HIS A 14 6.29 -12.79 15.38
C HIS A 14 4.81 -12.42 15.48
N LEU A 15 3.91 -13.40 15.59
CA LEU A 15 2.46 -13.19 15.72
C LEU A 15 1.92 -13.46 17.14
N SER A 16 2.78 -13.66 18.14
CA SER A 16 2.33 -13.81 19.52
C SER A 16 1.92 -12.45 20.11
N VAL A 17 0.63 -12.19 20.11
CA VAL A 17 0.03 -11.07 20.88
C VAL A 17 0.26 -11.32 22.36
N PRO A 18 0.79 -10.36 23.15
CA PRO A 18 0.95 -10.54 24.58
C PRO A 18 -0.41 -10.79 25.26
N GLU A 19 -0.48 -11.78 26.11
CA GLU A 19 -1.68 -12.21 26.88
C GLU A 19 -2.28 -11.10 27.76
N ALA A 20 -1.56 -10.00 27.96
CA ALA A 20 -1.95 -8.86 28.80
C ALA A 20 -2.92 -7.86 28.14
N ALA A 21 -3.33 -8.06 26.89
CA ALA A 21 -4.26 -7.16 26.17
C ALA A 21 -5.74 -7.55 26.30
N PHE A 22 -6.08 -8.56 27.11
CA PHE A 22 -7.45 -9.03 27.26
C PHE A 22 -8.16 -8.37 28.44
N ALA A 23 -9.06 -7.44 28.13
CA ALA A 23 -9.98 -6.88 29.12
C ALA A 23 -11.03 -7.94 29.53
N THR A 24 -11.22 -8.11 30.83
CA THR A 24 -12.20 -9.04 31.41
C THR A 24 -13.59 -8.41 31.45
N GLY A 25 -14.50 -8.84 30.59
CA GLY A 25 -15.91 -8.44 30.55
C GLY A 25 -16.67 -9.03 29.38
N ALA A 26 -18.02 -9.09 29.45
CA ALA A 26 -18.88 -9.71 28.42
C ALA A 26 -18.73 -9.08 27.02
N ASP A 27 -18.34 -7.80 26.94
CA ASP A 27 -18.08 -7.09 25.70
C ASP A 27 -16.70 -7.43 25.09
N ALA A 28 -15.76 -7.95 25.89
CA ALA A 28 -14.44 -8.37 25.42
C ALA A 28 -14.51 -9.58 24.47
N HIS A 29 -15.45 -10.49 24.68
CA HIS A 29 -15.57 -11.67 23.81
C HIS A 29 -16.10 -11.36 22.40
N ALA A 30 -16.94 -10.35 22.24
CA ALA A 30 -17.40 -9.93 20.92
C ALA A 30 -16.29 -9.19 20.14
N LEU A 31 -15.51 -8.38 20.85
CA LEU A 31 -14.33 -7.69 20.30
C LEU A 31 -13.21 -8.67 19.93
N ASP A 32 -12.98 -9.71 20.72
CA ASP A 32 -11.95 -10.72 20.48
C ASP A 32 -12.18 -11.53 19.20
N ARG A 33 -13.42 -11.96 18.95
CA ARG A 33 -13.75 -12.72 17.72
C ARG A 33 -13.58 -11.87 16.47
N ARG A 34 -13.96 -10.61 16.54
CA ARG A 34 -13.79 -9.66 15.43
C ARG A 34 -12.31 -9.37 15.17
N ARG A 35 -11.52 -9.12 16.23
CA ARG A 35 -10.07 -8.95 16.15
C ARG A 35 -9.37 -10.21 15.65
N PHE A 36 -9.73 -11.37 16.17
CA PHE A 36 -9.15 -12.63 15.74
C PHE A 36 -9.36 -12.87 14.25
N LEU A 37 -10.55 -12.64 13.73
CA LEU A 37 -10.87 -12.78 12.31
C LEU A 37 -10.21 -11.68 11.45
N GLN A 38 -10.02 -10.49 11.98
CA GLN A 38 -9.27 -9.40 11.33
C GLN A 38 -7.76 -9.66 11.33
N LEU A 39 -7.20 -10.23 12.41
CA LEU A 39 -5.77 -10.47 12.56
C LEU A 39 -5.31 -11.77 11.90
N VAL A 40 -6.15 -12.79 11.84
CA VAL A 40 -5.81 -14.10 11.23
C VAL A 40 -5.78 -14.01 9.71
N GLY A 41 -6.20 -12.86 9.11
CA GLY A 41 -6.05 -12.62 7.67
C GLY A 41 -6.32 -13.89 6.88
N ILE A 42 -7.46 -14.55 7.16
CA ILE A 42 -7.80 -15.75 6.40
C ILE A 42 -7.88 -15.25 4.97
N GLY A 43 -7.01 -15.74 4.11
CA GLY A 43 -6.98 -15.49 2.67
C GLY A 43 -8.22 -16.04 1.94
N LEU A 44 -9.31 -16.00 2.64
CA LEU A 44 -10.68 -16.25 2.23
C LEU A 44 -11.31 -14.86 2.25
N GLY A 45 -11.59 -14.34 1.09
CA GLY A 45 -12.16 -13.03 0.87
C GLY A 45 -13.06 -12.59 2.02
N ALA A 46 -12.71 -11.47 2.57
CA ALA A 46 -13.32 -10.74 3.65
C ALA A 46 -14.80 -11.03 3.81
N GLY A 47 -15.21 -11.57 4.86
CA GLY A 47 -16.62 -11.80 5.04
C GLY A 47 -17.06 -12.34 6.38
N LEU A 48 -16.46 -11.93 7.46
CA LEU A 48 -16.92 -12.48 8.74
C LEU A 48 -16.77 -11.52 9.90
N VAL A 49 -17.52 -10.41 9.92
CA VAL A 49 -17.82 -9.80 11.21
C VAL A 49 -19.10 -8.99 11.25
N ALA A 50 -20.13 -9.61 11.75
CA ALA A 50 -21.17 -8.86 12.46
C ALA A 50 -21.84 -9.79 13.46
N GLY A 51 -22.10 -9.29 14.65
CA GLY A 51 -22.81 -10.02 15.69
C GLY A 51 -24.29 -10.24 15.33
N PRO A 52 -24.98 -11.18 16.00
CA PRO A 52 -26.40 -11.41 15.74
C PRO A 52 -27.21 -10.15 16.03
N GLY A 53 -27.90 -9.64 15.02
CA GLY A 53 -28.83 -8.52 15.14
C GLY A 53 -28.42 -7.21 14.48
N SER A 54 -27.31 -7.13 13.73
CA SER A 54 -26.97 -5.92 13.00
C SER A 54 -27.59 -5.93 11.60
N SER A 55 -28.43 -4.94 11.31
CA SER A 55 -28.97 -4.66 9.97
C SER A 55 -27.88 -4.39 8.92
N LEU A 56 -26.64 -4.18 9.35
CA LEU A 56 -25.46 -3.99 8.51
C LEU A 56 -25.10 -5.25 7.72
N LEU A 57 -25.41 -6.45 8.25
CA LEU A 57 -25.20 -7.70 7.51
C LEU A 57 -26.21 -7.90 6.40
N ASP A 58 -27.46 -7.52 6.62
CA ASP A 58 -28.47 -7.59 5.57
C ASP A 58 -28.17 -6.61 4.42
N THR A 59 -27.46 -5.52 4.70
CA THR A 59 -27.04 -4.54 3.68
C THR A 59 -25.78 -5.00 2.94
N ALA A 60 -24.81 -5.57 3.65
CA ALA A 60 -23.57 -6.08 3.05
C ALA A 60 -23.78 -7.42 2.31
N PHE A 61 -24.79 -8.20 2.72
CA PHE A 61 -25.08 -9.54 2.19
C PHE A 61 -26.57 -9.72 1.84
N GLY A 62 -27.26 -8.61 1.56
CA GLY A 62 -28.67 -8.63 1.15
C GLY A 62 -28.92 -9.61 0.00
N ASN A 63 -30.11 -10.20 -0.02
CA ASN A 63 -30.59 -11.23 -0.95
C ASN A 63 -30.68 -10.77 -2.43
N GLY A 64 -29.90 -9.78 -2.85
CA GLY A 64 -29.79 -9.31 -4.21
C GLY A 64 -28.44 -9.68 -4.79
N ASP A 65 -28.44 -10.17 -6.00
CA ASP A 65 -27.31 -10.30 -6.91
C ASP A 65 -26.76 -8.88 -7.18
N THR A 66 -25.98 -8.35 -6.23
CA THR A 66 -25.42 -6.98 -6.25
C THR A 66 -23.90 -6.98 -6.33
N SER A 67 -23.27 -8.13 -6.58
CA SER A 67 -21.88 -8.13 -6.99
C SER A 67 -21.78 -7.41 -8.33
N ARG A 68 -21.12 -6.27 -8.36
CA ARG A 68 -20.75 -5.64 -9.61
C ARG A 68 -19.75 -6.58 -10.29
N ALA A 69 -20.10 -7.05 -11.48
CA ALA A 69 -19.13 -7.68 -12.35
C ALA A 69 -17.96 -6.73 -12.58
N ALA A 70 -16.72 -7.25 -12.66
CA ALA A 70 -15.56 -6.49 -13.09
C ALA A 70 -15.90 -5.55 -14.25
N GLY A 71 -15.54 -4.29 -14.11
CA GLY A 71 -15.89 -3.29 -15.12
C GLY A 71 -14.97 -2.06 -15.03
N PRO A 72 -14.94 -1.24 -16.08
CA PRO A 72 -14.05 -0.09 -16.15
C PRO A 72 -14.35 0.92 -15.03
N ILE A 73 -13.30 1.54 -14.52
CA ILE A 73 -13.44 2.69 -13.62
C ILE A 73 -14.13 3.86 -14.34
N GLY A 74 -14.82 4.71 -13.57
CA GLY A 74 -15.54 5.86 -14.10
C GLY A 74 -14.62 6.86 -14.80
N ALA A 75 -15.20 7.64 -15.70
CA ALA A 75 -14.52 8.79 -16.29
C ALA A 75 -14.15 9.78 -15.17
N GLY A 76 -12.90 10.23 -15.14
CA GLY A 76 -12.39 11.12 -14.08
C GLY A 76 -11.97 10.42 -12.79
N ASP A 77 -12.14 9.12 -12.64
CA ASP A 77 -11.63 8.38 -11.49
C ASP A 77 -10.12 8.12 -11.58
N GLY A 78 -9.38 8.42 -10.53
CA GLY A 78 -7.95 8.10 -10.40
C GLY A 78 -7.72 6.75 -9.74
N ILE A 79 -6.54 6.19 -9.94
CA ILE A 79 -6.04 4.98 -9.29
C ILE A 79 -4.94 5.39 -8.32
N LEU A 80 -5.10 5.05 -7.05
CA LEU A 80 -4.12 5.30 -6.01
C LEU A 80 -3.40 4.01 -5.65
N ILE A 81 -2.10 3.94 -5.91
CA ILE A 81 -1.24 2.86 -5.44
C ILE A 81 -0.71 3.21 -4.05
N VAL A 82 -1.03 2.41 -3.06
CA VAL A 82 -0.61 2.65 -1.66
C VAL A 82 0.51 1.69 -1.28
N LEU A 83 1.68 2.24 -0.91
CA LEU A 83 2.86 1.46 -0.54
C LEU A 83 3.18 1.62 0.94
N GLY A 84 3.07 0.54 1.71
CA GLY A 84 3.46 0.50 3.11
C GLY A 84 4.94 0.11 3.27
N MET A 85 5.75 0.97 3.89
CA MET A 85 7.18 0.76 4.18
C MET A 85 7.34 0.32 5.64
N PHE A 86 7.10 -0.97 5.92
CA PHE A 86 6.96 -1.47 7.28
C PHE A 86 8.31 -1.69 7.99
N GLY A 87 8.38 -1.23 9.24
CA GLY A 87 9.57 -1.30 10.08
C GLY A 87 10.15 0.07 10.43
N GLY A 88 9.52 1.17 10.01
CA GLY A 88 10.01 2.52 10.27
C GLY A 88 11.18 2.89 9.36
N ASN A 89 10.89 3.42 8.20
CA ASN A 89 11.91 3.82 7.23
C ASN A 89 12.83 4.92 7.77
N ASP A 90 14.14 4.82 7.54
CA ASP A 90 15.10 5.88 7.79
C ASP A 90 14.92 7.04 6.80
N GLY A 91 14.15 8.02 7.23
CA GLY A 91 13.82 9.19 6.41
C GLY A 91 15.03 10.05 6.08
N LEU A 92 16.03 10.12 6.97
CA LEU A 92 17.23 10.93 6.73
C LEU A 92 18.16 10.33 5.68
N ASN A 93 18.16 9.00 5.53
CA ASN A 93 18.86 8.32 4.45
C ASN A 93 18.01 8.12 3.20
N THR A 94 16.71 8.35 3.27
CA THR A 94 15.82 8.34 2.10
C THR A 94 15.78 9.70 1.41
N VAL A 95 15.65 10.80 2.19
CA VAL A 95 15.66 12.21 1.73
C VAL A 95 16.77 12.94 2.50
N VAL A 96 17.95 12.91 1.93
CA VAL A 96 19.20 13.24 2.60
C VAL A 96 19.39 14.75 2.73
N PRO A 97 19.61 15.30 3.95
CA PRO A 97 19.91 16.72 4.16
C PRO A 97 21.40 17.01 3.91
N ILE A 98 21.80 17.08 2.64
CA ILE A 98 23.21 17.05 2.18
C ILE A 98 24.10 18.18 2.68
N ASN A 99 23.53 19.28 3.20
CA ASN A 99 24.27 20.42 3.74
C ASN A 99 24.06 20.60 5.25
N ASP A 100 23.42 19.64 5.94
CA ASP A 100 23.20 19.71 7.37
C ASP A 100 24.35 19.01 8.12
N SER A 101 25.16 19.77 8.85
CA SER A 101 26.28 19.25 9.64
C SER A 101 25.81 18.34 10.78
N GLU A 102 24.62 18.56 11.33
CA GLU A 102 24.04 17.74 12.39
C GLU A 102 23.70 16.34 11.88
N TYR A 103 23.25 16.22 10.62
CA TYR A 103 23.02 14.94 9.99
C TYR A 103 24.30 14.09 9.97
N TYR A 104 25.40 14.67 9.51
CA TYR A 104 26.68 13.94 9.47
C TYR A 104 27.22 13.62 10.88
N ALA A 105 27.04 14.54 11.82
CA ALA A 105 27.49 14.36 13.20
C ALA A 105 26.70 13.27 13.96
N GLN A 106 25.38 13.22 13.76
CA GLN A 106 24.49 12.31 14.48
C GLN A 106 24.35 10.96 13.82
N HIS A 107 24.21 10.91 12.49
CA HIS A 107 24.13 9.66 11.73
C HIS A 107 25.49 8.97 11.60
N GLY A 108 26.59 9.69 11.78
CA GLY A 108 27.93 9.15 11.79
C GLY A 108 28.27 8.34 10.54
N SER A 109 28.64 7.06 10.72
CA SER A 109 28.98 6.16 9.60
C SER A 109 27.78 5.75 8.74
N LEU A 110 26.54 6.00 9.17
CA LEU A 110 25.35 5.74 8.38
C LEU A 110 25.06 6.86 7.38
N ALA A 111 25.61 8.06 7.61
CA ALA A 111 25.35 9.22 6.78
C ALA A 111 25.83 9.02 5.35
N ILE A 112 24.97 9.30 4.38
CA ILE A 112 25.29 9.21 2.95
C ILE A 112 26.05 10.48 2.53
N PRO A 113 27.28 10.38 2.02
CA PRO A 113 28.02 11.55 1.53
C PRO A 113 27.26 12.29 0.43
N ALA A 114 27.25 13.61 0.47
CA ALA A 114 26.53 14.46 -0.50
C ALA A 114 26.80 14.08 -1.97
N GLY A 115 28.07 13.76 -2.29
CA GLY A 115 28.47 13.36 -3.65
C GLY A 115 27.96 11.99 -4.10
N GLN A 116 27.37 11.20 -3.22
CA GLN A 116 26.75 9.91 -3.56
C GLN A 116 25.23 10.00 -3.71
N THR A 117 24.61 11.07 -3.23
CA THR A 117 23.16 11.26 -3.32
C THR A 117 22.72 11.65 -4.73
N LEU A 118 21.43 11.53 -5.00
CA LEU A 118 20.78 12.11 -6.19
C LEU A 118 20.26 13.49 -5.83
N PRO A 119 20.96 14.60 -6.15
CA PRO A 119 20.58 15.92 -5.69
C PRO A 119 19.26 16.38 -6.34
N ILE A 120 18.33 16.88 -5.51
CA ILE A 120 17.05 17.46 -5.94
C ILE A 120 17.06 18.98 -5.80
N ASN A 121 17.85 19.50 -4.88
CA ASN A 121 18.20 20.92 -4.78
C ASN A 121 19.56 21.05 -4.06
N ARG A 122 19.97 22.30 -3.76
CA ARG A 122 21.28 22.54 -3.12
C ARG A 122 21.40 21.95 -1.71
N ASN A 123 20.28 21.68 -1.00
CA ASN A 123 20.29 21.26 0.40
C ASN A 123 19.80 19.82 0.59
N THR A 124 19.23 19.19 -0.44
CA THR A 124 18.54 17.92 -0.36
C THR A 124 18.91 17.01 -1.52
N GLY A 125 19.17 15.76 -1.21
CA GLY A 125 19.33 14.69 -2.20
C GLY A 125 18.44 13.50 -1.84
N LEU A 126 18.09 12.68 -2.82
CA LEU A 126 17.50 11.36 -2.60
C LEU A 126 18.59 10.32 -2.38
N HIS A 127 18.22 9.21 -1.73
CA HIS A 127 19.06 8.03 -1.65
C HIS A 127 19.59 7.63 -3.05
N PRO A 128 20.86 7.20 -3.20
CA PRO A 128 21.46 6.92 -4.51
C PRO A 128 20.69 5.90 -5.35
N GLU A 129 20.00 4.96 -4.72
CA GLU A 129 19.24 3.93 -5.41
C GLU A 129 17.87 4.38 -5.93
N LEU A 130 17.35 5.54 -5.51
CA LEU A 130 16.01 6.04 -5.87
C LEU A 130 16.01 6.81 -7.21
N THR A 131 16.62 6.23 -8.23
CA THR A 131 16.77 6.88 -9.55
C THR A 131 15.42 7.14 -10.23
N VAL A 132 14.43 6.27 -10.05
CA VAL A 132 13.09 6.46 -10.62
C VAL A 132 12.36 7.64 -9.94
N LEU A 133 12.49 7.81 -8.63
CA LEU A 133 11.92 8.98 -7.94
C LEU A 133 12.64 10.28 -8.34
N LYS A 134 13.93 10.21 -8.63
CA LYS A 134 14.66 11.36 -9.19
C LYS A 134 14.13 11.73 -10.58
N GLU A 135 13.79 10.75 -11.42
CA GLU A 135 13.16 11.00 -12.72
C GLU A 135 11.79 11.70 -12.55
N PHE A 136 10.95 11.26 -11.59
CA PHE A 136 9.70 11.97 -11.25
C PHE A 136 9.93 13.37 -10.73
N TRP A 137 10.94 13.59 -9.88
CA TRP A 137 11.32 14.92 -9.41
C TRP A 137 11.70 15.84 -10.55
N ASP A 138 12.51 15.37 -11.49
CA ASP A 138 12.98 16.17 -12.62
C ASP A 138 11.86 16.55 -13.60
N ASN A 139 10.72 15.85 -13.53
CA ASN A 139 9.53 16.14 -14.32
C ASN A 139 8.43 16.86 -13.50
N ASP A 140 8.73 17.40 -12.31
CA ASP A 140 7.76 18.05 -11.41
C ASP A 140 6.57 17.13 -11.01
N GLN A 141 6.81 15.81 -10.89
CA GLN A 141 5.82 14.78 -10.63
C GLN A 141 6.07 14.02 -9.32
N LEU A 142 6.92 14.54 -8.43
CA LEU A 142 7.21 14.00 -7.10
C LEU A 142 6.98 15.05 -6.03
N ALA A 143 5.96 14.88 -5.22
CA ALA A 143 5.78 15.59 -3.95
C ALA A 143 6.47 14.79 -2.83
N ILE A 144 7.37 15.45 -2.11
CA ILE A 144 8.04 14.93 -0.92
C ILE A 144 7.48 15.68 0.28
N VAL A 145 6.74 15.02 1.13
CA VAL A 145 6.18 15.63 2.34
C VAL A 145 7.09 15.28 3.52
N GLU A 146 7.78 16.29 4.05
CA GLU A 146 8.72 16.14 5.15
C GLU A 146 8.04 16.30 6.51
N GLY A 147 8.61 15.70 7.54
CA GLY A 147 8.16 15.88 8.91
C GLY A 147 6.79 15.28 9.23
N ILE A 148 6.38 14.22 8.53
CA ILE A 148 5.09 13.56 8.79
C ILE A 148 5.18 12.69 10.04
N GLY A 149 4.21 12.85 10.93
CA GLY A 149 4.06 12.08 12.17
C GLY A 149 2.71 12.35 12.83
N TYR A 150 2.65 12.24 14.15
CA TYR A 150 1.46 12.57 14.94
C TYR A 150 1.83 12.94 16.38
N PRO A 151 0.94 13.67 17.11
CA PRO A 151 1.15 14.00 18.52
C PRO A 151 1.23 12.74 19.38
N ASP A 152 2.08 12.76 20.40
CA ASP A 152 2.29 11.66 21.33
C ASP A 152 2.55 10.32 20.63
N PRO A 153 3.63 10.24 19.84
CA PRO A 153 3.91 9.09 18.99
C PRO A 153 4.17 7.83 19.81
N ASP A 154 3.57 6.73 19.40
CA ASP A 154 3.83 5.41 19.93
C ASP A 154 5.02 4.78 19.20
N LEU A 155 5.99 4.28 19.93
CA LEU A 155 7.20 3.68 19.35
C LEU A 155 7.10 2.15 19.20
N SER A 156 5.93 1.58 19.45
CA SER A 156 5.65 0.18 19.14
C SER A 156 5.18 0.06 17.69
N HIS A 157 5.82 -0.77 16.88
CA HIS A 157 5.38 -1.07 15.52
C HIS A 157 3.91 -1.43 15.46
N PHE A 158 3.44 -2.31 16.33
CA PHE A 158 2.04 -2.76 16.35
C PHE A 158 1.05 -1.62 16.61
N ASN A 159 1.32 -0.81 17.64
CA ASN A 159 0.43 0.27 18.03
C ASN A 159 0.47 1.42 17.03
N SER A 160 1.65 1.83 16.61
CA SER A 160 1.80 2.92 15.65
C SER A 160 1.24 2.52 14.29
N MET A 161 1.55 1.32 13.80
CA MET A 161 0.99 0.81 12.55
C MET A 161 -0.54 0.75 12.59
N ALA A 162 -1.12 0.29 13.71
CA ALA A 162 -2.58 0.29 13.87
C ALA A 162 -3.18 1.70 13.77
N LYS A 163 -2.52 2.73 14.35
CA LYS A 163 -2.95 4.13 14.25
C LYS A 163 -2.87 4.65 12.80
N TRP A 164 -1.75 4.42 12.12
CA TRP A 164 -1.56 4.83 10.74
C TRP A 164 -2.54 4.13 9.79
N MET A 165 -2.70 2.81 9.91
CA MET A 165 -3.65 2.06 9.10
C MET A 165 -5.10 2.48 9.37
N ALA A 166 -5.42 2.84 10.60
CA ALA A 166 -6.74 3.33 10.94
C ALA A 166 -6.99 4.78 10.54
N GLY A 167 -5.97 5.60 10.33
CA GLY A 167 -6.14 7.04 10.15
C GLY A 167 -6.63 7.73 11.43
N GLN A 168 -6.25 7.21 12.62
CA GLN A 168 -6.64 7.76 13.92
C GLN A 168 -5.53 7.58 14.95
N THR A 169 -5.42 8.50 15.91
CA THR A 169 -4.35 8.48 16.93
C THR A 169 -4.80 7.97 18.29
N THR A 170 -6.10 7.88 18.52
CA THR A 170 -6.71 7.49 19.80
C THR A 170 -7.74 6.38 19.61
N GLY A 171 -8.06 5.67 20.69
CA GLY A 171 -9.03 4.60 20.68
C GLY A 171 -8.48 3.27 20.13
N ILE A 172 -9.34 2.26 20.08
CA ILE A 172 -9.03 0.95 19.50
C ILE A 172 -9.55 0.94 18.07
N PRO A 173 -8.68 0.79 17.07
CA PRO A 173 -9.12 0.77 15.68
C PRO A 173 -10.03 -0.42 15.37
N THR A 174 -11.15 -0.17 14.72
CA THR A 174 -12.09 -1.20 14.22
C THR A 174 -12.19 -1.23 12.71
N SER A 175 -11.77 -0.14 12.05
CA SER A 175 -11.75 0.02 10.61
C SER A 175 -10.52 0.83 10.17
N GLY A 176 -10.15 0.73 8.92
CA GLY A 176 -9.06 1.46 8.31
C GLY A 176 -9.53 2.62 7.45
N TRP A 177 -8.66 3.58 7.20
CA TRP A 177 -9.02 4.80 6.50
C TRP A 177 -9.43 4.57 5.03
N LEU A 178 -8.74 3.70 4.30
CA LEU A 178 -9.13 3.34 2.92
C LEU A 178 -10.41 2.49 2.89
N GLY A 179 -10.59 1.63 3.90
CA GLY A 179 -11.83 0.87 4.04
C GLY A 179 -13.04 1.77 4.28
N ARG A 180 -12.91 2.83 5.12
CA ARG A 180 -13.98 3.83 5.30
C ARG A 180 -14.21 4.69 4.05
N TRP A 181 -13.14 5.02 3.31
CA TRP A 181 -13.31 5.64 2.00
C TRP A 181 -14.09 4.71 1.05
N LEU A 182 -13.77 3.41 1.04
CA LEU A 182 -14.46 2.41 0.23
C LEU A 182 -15.94 2.29 0.62
N ASP A 183 -16.28 2.36 1.91
CA ASP A 183 -17.67 2.40 2.39
C ASP A 183 -18.45 3.55 1.73
N GLY A 184 -17.86 4.75 1.69
CA GLY A 184 -18.45 5.92 1.02
C GLY A 184 -18.53 5.74 -0.50
N TYR A 185 -17.45 5.26 -1.12
CA TYR A 185 -17.37 5.05 -2.57
C TYR A 185 -18.39 4.02 -3.06
N LEU A 186 -18.56 2.91 -2.37
CA LEU A 186 -19.51 1.86 -2.74
C LEU A 186 -20.95 2.19 -2.35
N SER A 187 -21.16 3.02 -1.34
CA SER A 187 -22.50 3.44 -0.87
C SER A 187 -23.46 2.26 -0.70
N GLY A 188 -22.97 1.17 -0.09
CA GLY A 188 -23.75 -0.05 0.16
C GLY A 188 -23.81 -1.05 -1.00
N SER A 189 -23.23 -0.74 -2.16
CA SER A 189 -23.03 -1.73 -3.23
C SER A 189 -21.81 -2.61 -2.94
N LYS A 190 -21.69 -3.73 -3.63
CA LYS A 190 -20.54 -4.62 -3.55
C LYS A 190 -19.72 -4.56 -4.82
N ASP A 191 -18.42 -4.32 -4.70
CA ASP A 191 -17.47 -4.39 -5.82
C ASP A 191 -16.17 -5.04 -5.32
N LEU A 192 -15.85 -6.23 -5.83
CA LEU A 192 -14.68 -7.02 -5.42
C LEU A 192 -13.37 -6.47 -5.98
N PHE A 193 -13.44 -5.53 -6.92
CA PHE A 193 -12.28 -5.00 -7.63
C PHE A 193 -11.97 -3.54 -7.28
N ALA A 194 -12.87 -2.82 -6.62
CA ALA A 194 -12.67 -1.41 -6.32
C ALA A 194 -11.39 -1.13 -5.50
N ALA A 195 -11.04 -2.03 -4.59
CA ALA A 195 -9.80 -1.95 -3.82
C ALA A 195 -9.20 -3.34 -3.61
N ALA A 196 -7.87 -3.45 -3.64
CA ALA A 196 -7.18 -4.72 -3.44
C ALA A 196 -5.84 -4.56 -2.73
N GLU A 197 -5.53 -5.48 -1.83
CA GLU A 197 -4.16 -5.70 -1.35
C GLU A 197 -3.51 -6.79 -2.18
N VAL A 198 -2.40 -6.47 -2.85
CA VAL A 198 -1.59 -7.49 -3.53
C VAL A 198 -0.51 -8.00 -2.57
N GLY A 199 -0.83 -9.12 -1.92
CA GLY A 199 -0.02 -9.67 -0.85
C GLY A 199 -0.63 -10.92 -0.24
N HIS A 200 -0.24 -11.24 1.01
CA HIS A 200 -0.67 -12.47 1.67
C HIS A 200 -1.94 -12.31 2.53
N SER A 201 -2.23 -11.11 2.99
CA SER A 201 -3.35 -10.84 3.90
C SER A 201 -3.90 -9.44 3.69
N LEU A 202 -5.16 -9.24 4.05
CA LEU A 202 -5.82 -7.94 3.98
C LEU A 202 -5.44 -7.11 5.22
N PRO A 203 -4.73 -5.97 5.06
CA PRO A 203 -4.31 -5.14 6.18
C PRO A 203 -5.46 -4.25 6.68
N LEU A 204 -5.32 -3.75 7.93
CA LEU A 204 -6.36 -2.95 8.58
C LEU A 204 -6.78 -1.73 7.75
N HIS A 205 -5.86 -1.05 7.06
CA HIS A 205 -6.22 0.14 6.29
C HIS A 205 -7.23 -0.13 5.17
N MET A 206 -7.38 -1.38 4.74
CA MET A 206 -8.30 -1.81 3.69
C MET A 206 -9.65 -2.35 4.21
N LEU A 207 -9.87 -2.32 5.53
CA LEU A 207 -11.09 -2.81 6.18
C LEU A 207 -11.99 -1.63 6.55
N GLY A 208 -13.14 -1.49 5.92
CA GLY A 208 -14.18 -0.52 6.27
C GLY A 208 -15.08 -1.00 7.40
N GLU A 209 -16.14 -0.26 7.65
CA GLU A 209 -17.19 -0.63 8.59
C GLU A 209 -18.22 -1.56 7.94
N SER A 210 -18.48 -1.38 6.66
CA SER A 210 -19.44 -2.14 5.86
C SER A 210 -18.85 -2.76 4.60
N SER A 211 -17.71 -2.31 4.15
CA SER A 211 -17.00 -2.78 2.95
C SER A 211 -15.55 -3.14 3.27
N TRP A 212 -14.92 -3.87 2.40
CA TRP A 212 -13.51 -4.27 2.50
C TRP A 212 -12.94 -4.54 1.12
N ALA A 213 -11.62 -4.40 1.01
CA ALA A 213 -10.89 -4.71 -0.20
C ALA A 213 -10.72 -6.23 -0.41
N THR A 214 -10.26 -6.63 -1.57
CA THR A 214 -9.92 -8.00 -1.89
C THR A 214 -8.43 -8.26 -1.67
N ALA A 215 -8.07 -9.40 -1.06
CA ALA A 215 -6.68 -9.85 -1.02
C ALA A 215 -6.37 -10.67 -2.27
N ILE A 216 -5.35 -10.26 -3.02
CA ILE A 216 -4.90 -10.89 -4.25
C ILE A 216 -3.47 -11.39 -4.03
N PRO A 217 -3.15 -12.67 -4.28
CA PRO A 217 -1.79 -13.15 -4.17
C PRO A 217 -0.89 -12.56 -5.27
N ALA A 218 0.38 -12.32 -4.95
CA ALA A 218 1.39 -11.97 -5.94
C ALA A 218 1.83 -13.22 -6.75
N SER A 219 0.85 -13.95 -7.27
CA SER A 219 1.03 -15.14 -8.09
C SER A 219 -0.26 -15.44 -8.84
N ARG A 220 -0.16 -16.16 -9.95
CA ARG A 220 -1.35 -16.58 -10.68
C ARG A 220 -2.20 -17.51 -9.82
N PRO A 221 -3.51 -17.22 -9.60
CA PRO A 221 -4.35 -18.07 -8.78
C PRO A 221 -4.54 -19.44 -9.43
N SER A 222 -4.44 -20.49 -8.63
CA SER A 222 -4.69 -21.86 -9.07
C SER A 222 -6.12 -22.31 -8.79
N PHE A 223 -6.71 -21.88 -7.65
CA PHE A 223 -8.09 -22.17 -7.31
C PHE A 223 -9.01 -21.13 -7.96
N GLY A 224 -10.07 -21.60 -8.60
CA GLY A 224 -11.03 -20.73 -9.32
C GLY A 224 -10.67 -20.47 -10.79
N ALA A 225 -9.39 -20.55 -11.15
CA ALA A 225 -8.88 -20.20 -12.47
C ALA A 225 -8.72 -21.37 -13.45
N ARG A 226 -8.95 -22.61 -13.02
CA ARG A 226 -8.76 -23.80 -13.86
C ARG A 226 -9.98 -24.08 -14.71
N SER A 227 -9.77 -24.25 -16.03
CA SER A 227 -10.82 -24.50 -17.03
C SER A 227 -11.21 -25.97 -17.20
N GLU A 228 -10.41 -26.93 -16.68
CA GLU A 228 -10.70 -28.34 -16.86
C GLU A 228 -12.02 -28.74 -16.18
N GLU A 229 -12.80 -29.58 -16.84
CA GLU A 229 -14.17 -29.95 -16.43
C GLU A 229 -14.28 -30.42 -14.98
N ARG A 230 -13.28 -31.20 -14.50
CA ARG A 230 -13.25 -31.68 -13.10
C ARG A 230 -13.23 -30.54 -12.09
N TYR A 231 -12.49 -29.45 -12.37
CA TYR A 231 -12.43 -28.27 -11.47
C TYR A 231 -13.70 -27.43 -11.62
N GLN A 232 -14.23 -27.26 -12.83
CA GLN A 232 -15.49 -26.56 -13.03
C GLN A 232 -16.64 -27.24 -12.28
N ARG A 233 -16.69 -28.60 -12.23
CA ARG A 233 -17.65 -29.33 -11.39
C ARG A 233 -17.45 -29.05 -9.90
N GLN A 234 -16.20 -28.97 -9.42
CA GLN A 234 -15.92 -28.61 -8.03
C GLN A 234 -16.36 -27.19 -7.71
N TYR A 235 -16.07 -26.21 -8.58
CA TYR A 235 -16.49 -24.84 -8.40
C TYR A 235 -18.03 -24.70 -8.38
N GLN A 236 -18.71 -25.42 -9.27
CA GLN A 236 -20.18 -25.46 -9.25
C GLN A 236 -20.74 -26.08 -7.97
N MET A 237 -20.09 -27.12 -7.43
CA MET A 237 -20.47 -27.70 -6.15
C MET A 237 -20.35 -26.68 -5.02
N VAL A 238 -19.26 -25.91 -4.96
CA VAL A 238 -19.07 -24.84 -3.97
C VAL A 238 -20.20 -23.80 -4.07
N ARG A 239 -20.52 -23.34 -5.28
CA ARG A 239 -21.65 -22.39 -5.50
C ARG A 239 -22.97 -22.97 -5.03
N ASN A 240 -23.28 -24.23 -5.35
CA ASN A 240 -24.51 -24.88 -4.96
C ASN A 240 -24.63 -25.07 -3.43
N LEU A 241 -23.53 -25.46 -2.76
CA LEU A 241 -23.50 -25.62 -1.31
C LEU A 241 -23.70 -24.27 -0.60
N SER A 242 -23.06 -23.23 -1.10
CA SER A 242 -23.24 -21.87 -0.60
C SER A 242 -24.70 -21.42 -0.72
N ALA A 243 -25.29 -21.55 -1.89
CA ALA A 243 -26.68 -21.14 -2.17
C ALA A 243 -27.72 -21.94 -1.39
N SER A 244 -27.47 -23.21 -1.07
CA SER A 244 -28.42 -24.12 -0.42
C SER A 244 -28.39 -24.06 1.11
N SER A 245 -27.40 -23.41 1.72
CA SER A 245 -27.28 -23.39 3.18
C SER A 245 -28.30 -22.47 3.82
N THR A 246 -28.98 -22.96 4.85
CA THR A 246 -29.89 -22.17 5.71
C THR A 246 -29.17 -21.61 6.94
N ASP A 247 -28.00 -22.15 7.28
CA ASP A 247 -27.17 -21.67 8.37
C ASP A 247 -26.45 -20.36 7.98
N PHE A 248 -26.51 -19.37 8.88
CA PHE A 248 -25.92 -18.06 8.63
C PHE A 248 -24.42 -18.14 8.33
N TRP A 249 -23.67 -18.83 9.17
CA TRP A 249 -22.22 -18.90 9.01
C TRP A 249 -21.79 -19.66 7.77
N ASN A 250 -22.47 -20.75 7.46
CA ASN A 250 -22.20 -21.52 6.26
C ASN A 250 -22.49 -20.73 4.99
N ARG A 251 -23.51 -19.87 4.99
CA ARG A 251 -23.77 -18.94 3.88
C ARG A 251 -22.64 -17.93 3.73
N GLN A 252 -22.18 -17.31 4.84
CA GLN A 252 -21.09 -16.32 4.79
C GLN A 252 -19.79 -16.94 4.27
N ILE A 253 -19.40 -18.10 4.80
CA ILE A 253 -18.22 -18.83 4.33
C ILE A 253 -18.38 -19.22 2.86
N GLY A 254 -19.56 -19.74 2.51
CA GLY A 254 -19.86 -20.11 1.14
C GLY A 254 -19.78 -18.95 0.18
N GLN A 255 -20.32 -17.77 0.55
CA GLN A 255 -20.24 -16.57 -0.27
C GLN A 255 -18.79 -16.10 -0.45
N ALA A 256 -17.97 -16.12 0.62
CA ALA A 256 -16.56 -15.80 0.52
C ALA A 256 -15.81 -16.70 -0.47
N PHE A 257 -16.14 -18.01 -0.53
CA PHE A 257 -15.60 -18.92 -1.54
C PHE A 257 -16.09 -18.60 -2.96
N VAL A 258 -17.35 -18.21 -3.12
CA VAL A 258 -17.90 -17.79 -4.42
C VAL A 258 -17.21 -16.53 -4.90
N ASP A 259 -17.04 -15.53 -4.02
CA ASP A 259 -16.31 -14.30 -4.32
C ASP A 259 -14.86 -14.59 -4.74
N GLN A 260 -14.19 -15.49 -4.02
CA GLN A 260 -12.83 -15.90 -4.36
C GLN A 260 -12.75 -16.62 -5.73
N LEU A 261 -13.74 -17.44 -6.08
CA LEU A 261 -13.81 -18.06 -7.41
C LEU A 261 -14.00 -17.00 -8.51
N GLU A 262 -14.85 -16.00 -8.27
CA GLU A 262 -15.08 -14.90 -9.20
C GLU A 262 -13.80 -14.07 -9.41
N VAL A 263 -13.20 -13.60 -8.33
CA VAL A 263 -11.92 -12.86 -8.38
C VAL A 263 -10.86 -13.67 -9.11
N ALA A 264 -10.66 -14.93 -8.74
CA ALA A 264 -9.63 -15.78 -9.35
C ALA A 264 -9.84 -15.98 -10.86
N SER A 265 -11.08 -16.15 -11.29
CA SER A 265 -11.40 -16.33 -12.72
C SER A 265 -11.14 -15.07 -13.54
N GLU A 266 -11.43 -13.89 -12.99
CA GLU A 266 -11.27 -12.61 -13.67
C GLU A 266 -9.78 -12.17 -13.72
N ILE A 267 -9.01 -12.38 -12.64
CA ILE A 267 -7.63 -11.93 -12.59
C ILE A 267 -6.63 -12.89 -13.24
N ALA A 268 -6.92 -14.20 -13.27
CA ALA A 268 -5.97 -15.21 -13.78
C ALA A 268 -5.49 -14.98 -15.22
N PRO A 269 -6.31 -14.51 -16.17
CA PRO A 269 -5.84 -14.21 -17.52
C PRO A 269 -4.79 -13.09 -17.58
N ALA A 270 -4.86 -12.13 -16.63
CA ALA A 270 -3.95 -11.00 -16.58
C ALA A 270 -2.60 -11.31 -15.91
N ILE A 271 -2.52 -12.38 -15.09
CA ILE A 271 -1.33 -12.72 -14.31
C ILE A 271 -0.56 -13.85 -15.02
N PRO A 272 0.72 -13.66 -15.40
CA PRO A 272 1.52 -14.69 -16.03
C PRO A 272 1.85 -15.83 -15.06
N GLU A 273 2.32 -16.98 -15.58
CA GLU A 273 2.74 -18.10 -14.75
C GLU A 273 4.03 -17.81 -13.99
N GLU A 274 4.92 -17.02 -14.59
CA GLU A 274 6.19 -16.60 -13.99
C GLU A 274 6.16 -15.11 -13.71
N LEU A 275 6.49 -14.75 -12.47
CA LEU A 275 6.63 -13.39 -11.97
C LEU A 275 8.05 -13.16 -11.46
N PRO A 276 8.51 -11.91 -11.31
CA PRO A 276 9.79 -11.59 -10.70
C PRO A 276 9.96 -12.25 -9.32
N SER A 277 11.19 -12.68 -8.99
CA SER A 277 11.49 -13.33 -7.70
C SER A 277 11.52 -12.35 -6.52
N VAL A 278 11.72 -11.05 -6.77
CA VAL A 278 11.67 -10.01 -5.74
C VAL A 278 10.21 -9.68 -5.45
N ASP A 279 9.81 -9.86 -4.20
CA ASP A 279 8.40 -9.84 -3.78
C ASP A 279 7.69 -8.51 -4.13
N LEU A 280 8.26 -7.35 -3.77
CA LEU A 280 7.66 -6.06 -4.10
C LEU A 280 7.56 -5.84 -5.62
N VAL A 281 8.56 -6.27 -6.38
CA VAL A 281 8.55 -6.16 -7.86
C VAL A 281 7.41 -6.99 -8.45
N ALA A 282 7.21 -8.22 -7.95
CA ALA A 282 6.11 -9.08 -8.37
C ALA A 282 4.74 -8.46 -8.02
N ARG A 283 4.59 -7.90 -6.83
CA ARG A 283 3.34 -7.26 -6.38
C ARG A 283 2.98 -6.08 -7.27
N LEU A 284 3.92 -5.18 -7.55
CA LEU A 284 3.66 -4.02 -8.41
C LEU A 284 3.45 -4.43 -9.88
N GLU A 285 4.14 -5.45 -10.38
CA GLU A 285 3.83 -6.01 -11.70
C GLU A 285 2.39 -6.53 -11.78
N VAL A 286 1.94 -7.29 -10.78
CA VAL A 286 0.55 -7.77 -10.72
C VAL A 286 -0.42 -6.59 -10.71
N GLN A 287 -0.17 -5.55 -9.91
CA GLN A 287 -1.03 -4.36 -9.89
C GLN A 287 -1.13 -3.69 -11.27
N ALA A 288 -0.01 -3.48 -11.97
CA ALA A 288 -0.01 -2.92 -13.32
C ALA A 288 -0.83 -3.76 -14.30
N ARG A 289 -0.69 -5.08 -14.26
CA ARG A 289 -1.46 -6.00 -15.12
C ARG A 289 -2.95 -5.97 -14.82
N LEU A 290 -3.34 -5.90 -13.55
CA LEU A 290 -4.75 -5.80 -13.15
C LEU A 290 -5.36 -4.45 -13.56
N ILE A 291 -4.58 -3.36 -13.53
CA ILE A 291 -4.99 -2.06 -14.05
C ILE A 291 -5.19 -2.14 -15.56
N ASN A 292 -4.25 -2.74 -16.28
CA ASN A 292 -4.35 -2.94 -17.73
C ASN A 292 -5.59 -3.78 -18.11
N ALA A 293 -5.95 -4.77 -17.30
CA ALA A 293 -7.16 -5.56 -17.52
C ALA A 293 -8.46 -4.78 -17.28
N ASN A 294 -8.37 -3.55 -16.75
CA ASN A 294 -9.48 -2.62 -16.54
C ASN A 294 -10.65 -3.22 -15.73
N LEU A 295 -10.30 -3.92 -14.66
CA LEU A 295 -11.26 -4.61 -13.79
C LEU A 295 -11.96 -3.69 -12.78
N GLY A 296 -11.63 -2.40 -12.76
CA GLY A 296 -12.26 -1.41 -11.87
C GLY A 296 -11.45 -1.03 -10.64
N PHE A 297 -10.18 -1.43 -10.55
CA PHE A 297 -9.34 -1.10 -9.39
C PHE A 297 -9.13 0.40 -9.24
N ARG A 298 -9.55 0.94 -8.09
CA ARG A 298 -9.33 2.33 -7.66
C ARG A 298 -8.16 2.43 -6.69
N VAL A 299 -8.01 1.46 -5.78
CA VAL A 299 -7.01 1.50 -4.71
C VAL A 299 -6.30 0.14 -4.60
N PRO A 300 -5.34 -0.16 -5.48
CA PRO A 300 -4.36 -1.21 -5.22
C PRO A 300 -3.40 -0.82 -4.09
N SER A 301 -3.08 -1.75 -3.19
CA SER A 301 -2.12 -1.57 -2.11
C SER A 301 -1.11 -2.71 -2.11
N ALA A 302 0.09 -2.43 -1.65
CA ALA A 302 1.10 -3.41 -1.30
C ALA A 302 1.97 -2.88 -0.16
N GLY A 303 2.30 -3.75 0.78
CA GLY A 303 3.25 -3.45 1.83
C GLY A 303 4.46 -4.35 1.77
N TRP A 304 5.62 -3.83 2.10
CA TRP A 304 6.81 -4.64 2.31
C TRP A 304 7.60 -4.11 3.51
N GLY A 305 8.49 -4.92 4.07
CA GLY A 305 9.11 -4.66 5.35
C GLY A 305 10.61 -4.75 5.37
N ASP A 306 11.11 -4.95 6.58
CA ASP A 306 12.52 -4.99 6.97
C ASP A 306 13.20 -3.61 7.00
N PHE A 307 12.44 -2.53 7.25
CA PHE A 307 13.01 -1.24 7.57
C PHE A 307 13.44 -1.12 9.05
N ASP A 308 13.16 -2.13 9.89
CA ASP A 308 13.53 -2.16 11.31
C ASP A 308 15.01 -2.48 11.51
N SER A 309 15.87 -1.62 10.99
CA SER A 309 17.32 -1.80 10.94
C SER A 309 18.00 -1.26 12.19
N HIS A 310 17.83 -1.95 13.33
CA HIS A 310 18.57 -1.66 14.56
C HIS A 310 20.06 -2.02 14.48
N ALA A 311 20.47 -2.81 13.48
CA ALA A 311 21.85 -3.17 13.22
C ALA A 311 22.08 -3.44 11.74
N GLY A 312 23.31 -3.18 11.25
CA GLY A 312 23.68 -3.47 9.87
C GLY A 312 22.90 -2.70 8.81
N GLN A 313 22.40 -1.52 9.15
CA GLN A 313 21.61 -0.67 8.26
C GLN A 313 22.31 -0.30 6.93
N PRO A 314 23.66 -0.07 6.89
CA PRO A 314 24.34 0.24 5.64
C PRO A 314 24.21 -0.83 4.55
N ASP A 315 24.04 -2.09 4.94
CA ASP A 315 23.86 -3.20 4.01
C ASP A 315 22.38 -3.43 3.65
N GLN A 316 21.46 -3.14 4.58
CA GLN A 316 20.05 -3.47 4.45
C GLN A 316 19.24 -2.35 3.78
N HIS A 317 19.41 -1.10 4.22
CA HIS A 317 18.61 0.02 3.73
C HIS A 317 18.77 0.28 2.22
N PRO A 318 20.00 0.22 1.63
CA PRO A 318 20.14 0.34 0.18
C PRO A 318 19.39 -0.75 -0.59
N LEU A 319 19.36 -2.00 -0.09
CA LEU A 319 18.62 -3.08 -0.74
C LEU A 319 17.11 -2.78 -0.76
N ARG A 320 16.54 -2.23 0.34
CA ARG A 320 15.13 -1.80 0.35
C ARG A 320 14.86 -0.68 -0.64
N MET A 321 15.78 0.29 -0.77
CA MET A 321 15.66 1.36 -1.77
C MET A 321 15.78 0.83 -3.21
N GLN A 322 16.65 -0.15 -3.46
CA GLN A 322 16.74 -0.85 -4.76
C GLN A 322 15.46 -1.60 -5.10
N GLU A 323 14.87 -2.31 -4.12
CA GLU A 323 13.60 -3.01 -4.30
C GLU A 323 12.48 -2.03 -4.66
N LEU A 324 12.37 -0.92 -3.93
CA LEU A 324 11.39 0.12 -4.23
C LEU A 324 11.58 0.69 -5.63
N ASN A 325 12.82 1.08 -5.97
CA ASN A 325 13.16 1.64 -7.26
C ASN A 325 12.84 0.65 -8.41
N GLY A 326 13.25 -0.61 -8.24
CA GLY A 326 13.00 -1.68 -9.22
C GLY A 326 11.51 -1.98 -9.39
N ALA A 327 10.76 -1.99 -8.30
CA ALA A 327 9.33 -2.25 -8.31
C ALA A 327 8.54 -1.14 -9.02
N ILE A 328 8.84 0.13 -8.74
CA ILE A 328 8.20 1.27 -9.43
C ILE A 328 8.56 1.23 -10.92
N ARG A 329 9.83 1.00 -11.26
CA ARG A 329 10.28 0.89 -12.66
C ARG A 329 9.53 -0.23 -13.38
N ARG A 330 9.46 -1.42 -12.77
CA ARG A 330 8.75 -2.56 -13.36
C ARG A 330 7.25 -2.30 -13.52
N PHE A 331 6.62 -1.62 -12.57
CA PHE A 331 5.23 -1.20 -12.69
C PHE A 331 4.99 -0.39 -13.97
N TYR A 332 5.78 0.65 -14.20
CA TYR A 332 5.63 1.51 -15.38
C TYR A 332 6.08 0.85 -16.70
N GLU A 333 6.98 -0.13 -16.65
CA GLU A 333 7.31 -0.97 -17.82
C GLU A 333 6.14 -1.84 -18.28
N VAL A 334 5.31 -2.28 -17.34
CA VAL A 334 4.16 -3.17 -17.60
C VAL A 334 2.87 -2.40 -17.81
N LEU A 335 2.72 -1.23 -17.18
CA LEU A 335 1.53 -0.40 -17.27
C LEU A 335 1.34 0.08 -18.71
N ASP A 336 0.12 -0.11 -19.27
CA ASP A 336 -0.24 0.51 -20.54
C ASP A 336 -0.16 2.05 -20.36
N PRO A 337 0.53 2.75 -21.26
CA PRO A 337 0.70 4.20 -21.20
C PRO A 337 -0.60 4.99 -21.12
N ALA A 338 -1.70 4.48 -21.64
CA ALA A 338 -3.02 5.09 -21.51
C ALA A 338 -3.48 5.30 -20.05
N TRP A 339 -2.91 4.55 -19.10
CA TRP A 339 -3.20 4.68 -17.68
C TRP A 339 -2.32 5.68 -16.94
N THR A 340 -1.22 6.14 -17.53
CA THR A 340 -0.20 6.94 -16.83
C THR A 340 -0.78 8.20 -16.18
N THR A 341 -1.73 8.88 -16.84
CA THR A 341 -2.37 10.08 -16.29
C THR A 341 -3.43 9.79 -15.22
N ARG A 342 -3.70 8.54 -14.94
CA ARG A 342 -4.73 8.09 -13.99
C ARG A 342 -4.15 7.36 -12.79
N VAL A 343 -2.84 7.17 -12.73
CA VAL A 343 -2.16 6.46 -11.64
C VAL A 343 -1.32 7.44 -10.83
N THR A 344 -1.48 7.37 -9.52
CA THR A 344 -0.67 8.07 -8.54
C THR A 344 -0.28 7.10 -7.43
N PHE A 345 0.94 7.23 -6.96
CA PHE A 345 1.47 6.48 -5.83
C PHE A 345 1.48 7.33 -4.57
N MET A 346 1.30 6.69 -3.43
CA MET A 346 1.64 7.25 -2.12
C MET A 346 2.39 6.22 -1.28
N THR A 347 3.27 6.70 -0.39
CA THR A 347 3.96 5.85 0.58
C THR A 347 3.56 6.19 2.01
N PHE A 348 3.65 5.23 2.94
CA PHE A 348 3.53 5.47 4.38
C PHE A 348 4.39 4.48 5.16
N SER A 349 4.68 4.83 6.41
CA SER A 349 5.34 3.97 7.40
C SER A 349 4.77 4.32 8.77
N GLU A 350 4.89 3.41 9.73
CA GLU A 350 4.34 3.61 11.07
C GLU A 350 5.04 4.69 11.90
N PHE A 351 6.31 4.98 11.58
CA PHE A 351 7.14 6.06 12.11
C PHE A 351 8.44 6.15 11.30
N GLY A 352 9.31 7.09 11.65
CA GLY A 352 10.67 7.19 11.12
C GLY A 352 11.71 6.61 12.09
N ARG A 353 12.98 6.94 11.85
CA ARG A 353 14.11 6.53 12.67
C ARG A 353 14.72 7.71 13.43
N THR A 354 15.48 7.42 14.48
CA THR A 354 16.26 8.43 15.20
C THR A 354 17.31 9.06 14.31
N SER A 355 17.62 10.35 14.53
CA SER A 355 18.71 11.01 13.83
C SER A 355 20.08 10.47 14.24
N GLN A 356 20.18 9.87 15.43
CA GLN A 356 21.41 9.30 15.96
C GLN A 356 21.53 7.83 15.58
N SER A 357 22.70 7.46 15.05
CA SER A 357 23.08 6.06 14.90
C SER A 357 23.34 5.42 16.26
N ASN A 358 23.10 4.12 16.36
CA ASN A 358 23.39 3.32 17.55
C ASN A 358 24.68 2.49 17.39
N ASP A 359 25.08 1.78 18.46
CA ASP A 359 26.30 0.96 18.47
C ASP A 359 26.25 -0.26 17.53
N GLY A 360 25.06 -0.64 17.04
CA GLY A 360 24.84 -1.73 16.10
C GLY A 360 25.01 -1.35 14.62
N ALA A 361 25.47 -0.12 14.34
CA ALA A 361 25.43 0.46 13.00
C ALA A 361 24.01 0.43 12.40
N GLY A 362 23.04 0.88 13.18
CA GLY A 362 21.64 1.03 12.84
C GLY A 362 21.04 2.26 13.50
N THR A 363 19.74 2.38 13.47
CA THR A 363 18.95 3.45 14.09
C THR A 363 17.84 2.87 14.95
N ASP A 364 17.40 3.61 15.96
CA ASP A 364 16.28 3.21 16.81
C ASP A 364 14.96 3.84 16.32
N HIS A 365 13.84 3.46 16.94
CA HIS A 365 12.52 3.99 16.59
C HIS A 365 12.45 5.50 16.81
N GLY A 366 12.13 6.22 15.75
CA GLY A 366 11.90 7.66 15.72
C GLY A 366 10.41 8.01 15.70
N THR A 367 10.09 9.19 15.27
CA THR A 367 8.76 9.79 15.41
C THR A 367 8.19 10.36 14.12
N THR A 368 9.03 10.64 13.14
CA THR A 368 8.64 11.31 11.89
C THR A 368 9.52 10.86 10.74
N ALA A 369 8.93 10.80 9.55
CA ALA A 369 9.62 10.47 8.32
C ALA A 369 9.05 11.28 7.15
N PRO A 370 9.82 11.46 6.06
CA PRO A 370 9.27 11.94 4.79
C PRO A 370 8.50 10.82 4.11
N HIS A 371 7.43 11.21 3.39
CA HIS A 371 6.67 10.31 2.51
C HIS A 371 6.49 10.93 1.14
N PHE A 372 6.16 10.10 0.16
CA PHE A 372 6.09 10.45 -1.25
C PHE A 372 4.67 10.36 -1.78
N VAL A 373 4.29 11.36 -2.61
CA VAL A 373 3.20 11.23 -3.58
C VAL A 373 3.79 11.48 -4.95
N PHE A 374 3.63 10.54 -5.89
CA PHE A 374 4.22 10.68 -7.21
C PHE A 374 3.35 10.07 -8.31
N GLY A 375 3.47 10.62 -9.49
CA GLY A 375 2.70 10.29 -10.68
C GLY A 375 2.43 11.55 -11.49
N SER A 376 1.87 11.40 -12.69
CA SER A 376 1.73 12.51 -13.63
C SER A 376 0.86 13.67 -13.14
N ASN A 377 0.03 13.47 -12.14
CA ASN A 377 -0.83 14.51 -11.57
C ASN A 377 -0.38 14.99 -10.18
N ALA A 378 0.67 14.41 -9.62
CA ALA A 378 1.27 14.94 -8.41
C ALA A 378 1.89 16.31 -8.68
N GLN A 379 1.70 17.26 -7.78
CA GLN A 379 2.38 18.54 -7.84
C GLN A 379 3.76 18.41 -7.23
N GLY A 380 4.80 18.42 -8.06
CA GLY A 380 6.18 18.26 -7.62
C GLY A 380 6.63 19.34 -6.64
N GLY A 381 7.47 18.97 -5.67
CA GLY A 381 8.00 19.92 -4.69
C GLY A 381 8.28 19.30 -3.32
N LEU A 382 8.81 20.14 -2.42
CA LEU A 382 8.96 19.85 -1.01
C LEU A 382 7.78 20.46 -0.26
N TYR A 383 7.13 19.67 0.57
CA TYR A 383 5.97 20.04 1.38
C TYR A 383 6.27 19.79 2.85
N GLY A 384 5.52 20.44 3.73
CA GLY A 384 5.78 20.40 5.16
C GLY A 384 7.08 21.10 5.52
N GLU A 385 7.66 20.70 6.64
CA GLU A 385 8.92 21.25 7.13
C GLU A 385 9.84 20.10 7.57
N ARG A 386 11.10 20.16 7.10
CA ARG A 386 12.11 19.23 7.59
C ARG A 386 12.35 19.47 9.08
N PRO A 387 12.23 18.45 9.93
CA PRO A 387 12.53 18.59 11.33
C PRO A 387 13.98 19.04 11.55
N THR A 388 14.19 19.97 12.50
CA THR A 388 15.53 20.37 12.89
C THR A 388 16.24 19.20 13.59
N LEU A 389 17.52 19.01 13.29
CA LEU A 389 18.40 18.04 13.96
C LEU A 389 19.16 18.67 15.10
N ALA A 390 19.18 20.01 15.20
CA ALA A 390 19.85 20.73 16.27
C ALA A 390 19.07 20.65 17.59
N GLY A 391 19.79 20.42 18.70
CA GLY A 391 19.19 20.45 20.03
C GLY A 391 18.26 19.28 20.36
N LEU A 392 18.29 18.21 19.58
CA LEU A 392 17.52 17.00 19.89
C LEU A 392 17.98 16.36 21.20
N GLY A 393 17.03 15.81 21.93
CA GLY A 393 17.33 15.11 23.18
C GLY A 393 18.13 13.81 22.94
N ARG A 394 18.46 13.12 24.05
CA ARG A 394 19.31 11.92 24.09
C ARG A 394 19.02 10.87 23.00
N TRP A 395 17.79 10.78 22.55
CA TRP A 395 17.35 9.74 21.61
C TRP A 395 17.30 10.20 20.15
N GLY A 396 17.64 11.47 19.84
CA GLY A 396 17.59 11.98 18.49
C GLY A 396 16.22 11.87 17.80
N ARG A 397 15.11 11.98 18.57
CA ARG A 397 13.76 11.93 18.04
C ARG A 397 13.32 13.30 17.54
N MET A 398 12.92 13.36 16.31
CA MET A 398 12.55 14.60 15.62
C MET A 398 11.08 14.94 15.87
N ALA A 399 10.75 16.24 15.96
CA ALA A 399 9.37 16.69 16.03
C ALA A 399 8.67 16.50 14.69
N HIS A 400 7.37 16.15 14.70
CA HIS A 400 6.56 16.20 13.49
C HIS A 400 6.08 17.63 13.23
N HIS A 401 5.86 17.95 11.97
CA HIS A 401 5.33 19.22 11.49
C HIS A 401 4.03 19.05 10.69
N VAL A 402 3.86 17.89 10.09
CA VAL A 402 2.66 17.48 9.35
C VAL A 402 2.01 16.30 10.06
N ASP A 403 0.72 16.43 10.41
CA ASP A 403 -0.06 15.29 10.89
C ASP A 403 -0.33 14.32 9.73
N PHE A 404 -0.05 13.03 9.91
CA PHE A 404 -0.23 12.06 8.84
C PHE A 404 -1.69 11.99 8.32
N ARG A 405 -2.66 12.42 9.12
CA ARG A 405 -4.06 12.48 8.70
C ARG A 405 -4.32 13.62 7.72
N ASP A 406 -3.58 14.73 7.81
CA ASP A 406 -3.64 15.81 6.81
C ASP A 406 -3.00 15.34 5.50
N TYR A 407 -1.93 14.55 5.56
CA TYR A 407 -1.36 13.88 4.39
C TYR A 407 -2.36 12.92 3.72
N TYR A 408 -3.03 12.06 4.49
CA TYR A 408 -4.08 11.17 3.96
C TYR A 408 -5.27 11.95 3.41
N GLY A 409 -5.72 12.97 4.13
CA GLY A 409 -6.83 13.81 3.72
C GLY A 409 -6.58 14.53 2.40
N SER A 410 -5.36 15.07 2.22
CA SER A 410 -4.95 15.69 0.96
C SER A 410 -4.99 14.72 -0.22
N VAL A 411 -4.65 13.43 0.02
CA VAL A 411 -4.75 12.40 -1.02
C VAL A 411 -6.20 12.00 -1.29
N ILE A 412 -7.04 11.89 -0.25
CA ILE A 412 -8.48 11.59 -0.43
C ILE A 412 -9.15 12.70 -1.22
N ASP A 413 -8.96 13.96 -0.82
CA ASP A 413 -9.65 15.10 -1.44
C ASP A 413 -9.10 15.45 -2.82
N GLY A 414 -7.78 15.38 -2.99
CA GLY A 414 -7.13 15.72 -4.25
C GLY A 414 -7.19 14.62 -5.31
N TRP A 415 -7.31 13.35 -4.91
CA TRP A 415 -7.19 12.22 -5.84
C TRP A 415 -8.35 11.22 -5.82
N LEU A 416 -8.91 10.91 -4.66
CA LEU A 416 -9.94 9.88 -4.54
C LEU A 416 -11.39 10.42 -4.62
N GLY A 417 -11.56 11.71 -4.83
CA GLY A 417 -12.85 12.34 -5.07
C GLY A 417 -13.52 12.97 -3.86
N GLY A 418 -12.78 13.14 -2.76
CA GLY A 418 -13.25 13.86 -1.57
C GLY A 418 -13.73 12.95 -0.43
N GLY A 419 -14.25 13.59 0.62
CA GLY A 419 -14.80 12.91 1.79
C GLY A 419 -13.79 12.67 2.91
N SER A 420 -12.66 13.36 2.92
CA SER A 420 -11.59 13.15 3.91
C SER A 420 -12.05 13.40 5.35
N SER A 421 -12.89 14.41 5.56
CA SER A 421 -13.40 14.75 6.89
C SER A 421 -14.24 13.66 7.51
N GLU A 422 -15.06 12.97 6.73
CA GLU A 422 -15.86 11.82 7.13
C GLU A 422 -14.98 10.59 7.36
N VAL A 423 -14.06 10.32 6.44
CA VAL A 423 -13.13 9.18 6.49
C VAL A 423 -12.22 9.25 7.71
N LEU A 424 -11.70 10.44 8.04
CA LEU A 424 -10.73 10.64 9.12
C LEU A 424 -11.32 11.22 10.40
N ASN A 425 -12.64 11.51 10.38
CA ASN A 425 -13.40 12.07 11.49
C ASN A 425 -12.75 13.33 12.08
N ARG A 426 -12.27 14.23 11.20
CA ARG A 426 -11.69 15.54 11.57
C ARG A 426 -11.64 16.47 10.37
N SER A 427 -11.47 17.75 10.63
CA SER A 427 -11.08 18.72 9.59
C SER A 427 -9.65 18.45 9.15
N ILE A 428 -9.36 18.63 7.85
CA ILE A 428 -8.09 18.37 7.20
C ILE A 428 -7.46 19.71 6.77
N GLU A 429 -6.16 19.83 6.98
CA GLU A 429 -5.34 20.84 6.33
C GLU A 429 -4.82 20.27 5.00
N ASP A 430 -5.32 20.81 3.89
CA ASP A 430 -4.90 20.35 2.56
C ASP A 430 -3.48 20.85 2.25
N LEU A 431 -2.62 19.91 1.90
CA LEU A 431 -1.22 20.15 1.56
C LEU A 431 -1.02 20.59 0.09
N GLY A 432 -2.05 20.51 -0.76
CA GLY A 432 -1.96 20.90 -2.17
C GLY A 432 -1.08 19.96 -3.00
N LEU A 433 -1.15 18.66 -2.78
CA LEU A 433 -0.26 17.66 -3.38
C LEU A 433 -0.55 17.35 -4.86
N PHE A 434 -1.64 17.88 -5.41
CA PHE A 434 -2.10 17.55 -6.76
C PHE A 434 -2.25 18.80 -7.63
N ALA A 435 -1.66 18.77 -8.80
CA ALA A 435 -1.78 19.85 -9.78
C ALA A 435 -3.15 19.85 -10.48
N SER A 436 -3.79 18.68 -10.57
CA SER A 436 -5.10 18.50 -11.20
C SER A 436 -5.77 17.24 -10.67
N ALA A 437 -7.09 17.20 -10.75
CA ALA A 437 -7.85 15.96 -10.57
C ALA A 437 -7.45 14.89 -11.60
N PRO A 438 -7.76 13.60 -11.35
CA PRO A 438 -7.51 12.54 -12.32
C PRO A 438 -8.03 12.92 -13.71
N GLY A 439 -7.14 12.88 -14.71
CA GLY A 439 -7.45 13.32 -16.07
C GLY A 439 -7.68 12.16 -17.05
N GLY A 440 -8.43 12.43 -18.11
CA GLY A 440 -8.63 11.54 -19.22
C GLY A 440 -9.85 10.60 -19.07
N THR A 441 -10.32 10.07 -20.20
CA THR A 441 -11.27 8.96 -20.23
C THR A 441 -10.53 7.65 -20.06
N ALA A 442 -11.11 6.71 -19.30
CA ALA A 442 -10.58 5.34 -19.26
C ALA A 442 -10.47 4.79 -20.68
N PRO A 443 -9.44 3.99 -21.01
CA PRO A 443 -9.35 3.35 -22.30
C PRO A 443 -10.64 2.57 -22.58
N ASN A 444 -11.29 2.84 -23.70
CA ASN A 444 -12.50 2.15 -24.14
C ASN A 444 -12.12 0.90 -24.93
N GLY A 445 -12.44 -0.27 -24.42
CA GLY A 445 -12.32 -1.54 -25.13
C GLY A 445 -11.22 -2.47 -24.58
N PRO A 446 -11.15 -3.71 -25.06
CA PRO A 446 -10.07 -4.61 -24.72
C PRO A 446 -8.74 -4.01 -25.20
N ILE A 447 -7.76 -4.04 -24.32
CA ILE A 447 -6.39 -3.59 -24.61
C ILE A 447 -5.87 -4.44 -25.79
N PRO A 448 -5.28 -3.84 -26.83
CA PRO A 448 -4.67 -4.61 -27.92
C PRO A 448 -3.62 -5.58 -27.36
N ASP A 449 -3.57 -6.81 -27.88
CA ASP A 449 -2.63 -7.86 -27.45
C ASP A 449 -1.15 -7.49 -27.71
N GLU A 450 -0.88 -6.42 -28.44
CA GLU A 450 0.48 -5.88 -28.62
C GLU A 450 0.56 -4.44 -28.11
N PRO A 451 1.61 -4.10 -27.30
CA PRO A 451 1.84 -2.73 -26.89
C PRO A 451 2.23 -1.89 -28.11
N THR A 452 1.30 -1.13 -28.62
CA THR A 452 1.63 -0.01 -29.50
C THR A 452 2.27 1.04 -28.60
N GLY A 453 3.60 1.20 -28.70
CA GLY A 453 4.32 2.17 -27.90
C GLY A 453 3.67 3.55 -27.97
N PRO A 454 3.65 4.30 -26.85
CA PRO A 454 3.01 5.59 -26.78
C PRO A 454 3.67 6.59 -27.72
N PRO A 455 2.94 7.58 -28.23
CA PRO A 455 3.58 8.72 -28.85
C PRO A 455 4.42 9.43 -27.78
N GLY A 456 5.75 9.44 -27.95
CA GLY A 456 6.69 10.16 -27.11
C GLY A 456 7.54 9.33 -26.13
N VAL A 457 7.40 7.99 -26.07
CA VAL A 457 8.31 7.13 -25.30
C VAL A 457 9.27 6.44 -26.28
N SER A 458 10.50 6.92 -26.40
CA SER A 458 11.54 6.19 -27.12
C SER A 458 12.28 5.28 -26.14
N VAL A 459 12.12 3.96 -26.29
CA VAL A 459 12.97 2.97 -25.65
C VAL A 459 14.31 2.95 -26.39
N VAL A 460 15.33 3.53 -25.84
CA VAL A 460 16.70 3.37 -26.35
C VAL A 460 17.25 2.07 -25.79
N ALA A 461 17.26 1.03 -26.60
CA ALA A 461 17.96 -0.20 -26.27
C ALA A 461 19.47 0.06 -26.26
N GLY A 462 20.06 0.17 -25.08
CA GLY A 462 21.50 0.23 -24.91
C GLY A 462 22.11 -1.17 -25.12
N SER A 463 23.13 -1.26 -25.96
CA SER A 463 23.83 -2.49 -26.34
C SER A 463 24.79 -3.03 -25.27
N ASN A 464 24.49 -2.95 -23.99
CA ASN A 464 25.21 -3.69 -22.94
C ASN A 464 24.24 -3.89 -21.79
N GLY A 465 23.92 -5.14 -21.51
CA GLY A 465 22.96 -5.63 -20.55
C GLY A 465 22.83 -4.77 -19.26
N TYR A 466 21.62 -4.36 -18.97
CA TYR A 466 21.20 -3.43 -17.91
C TYR A 466 21.32 -1.94 -18.25
N ARG A 467 20.33 -1.44 -19.00
CA ARG A 467 19.72 -0.10 -18.85
C ARG A 467 18.62 0.13 -19.89
N PRO A 468 17.32 0.00 -19.60
CA PRO A 468 16.32 0.81 -20.26
C PRO A 468 16.19 2.14 -19.50
N ALA A 469 16.51 3.24 -20.14
CA ALA A 469 16.08 4.56 -19.65
C ALA A 469 14.66 4.81 -20.15
N VAL A 470 13.70 4.87 -19.25
CA VAL A 470 12.35 5.36 -19.57
C VAL A 470 12.42 6.89 -19.49
N ARG A 471 12.29 7.56 -20.61
CA ARG A 471 12.15 9.01 -20.66
C ARG A 471 10.65 9.31 -20.75
N LEU A 472 10.08 9.80 -19.67
CA LEU A 472 8.72 10.33 -19.65
C LEU A 472 8.77 11.76 -20.22
N SER A 473 8.53 11.92 -21.51
CA SER A 473 8.30 13.24 -22.12
C SER A 473 6.85 13.30 -22.58
N VAL A 474 6.11 14.23 -22.01
CA VAL A 474 4.80 14.63 -22.52
C VAL A 474 5.08 15.77 -23.50
N GLU A 475 4.93 15.54 -24.79
CA GLU A 475 4.80 16.63 -25.75
C GLU A 475 3.33 17.07 -25.79
N SER A 476 3.14 18.36 -25.67
CA SER A 476 1.87 19.10 -25.66
C SER A 476 1.03 18.93 -26.94
#